data_cb1792bd3daa91f62b67e6c36e06d7b1
#
_entry.id   cb1792bd3daa91f62b67e6c36e06d7b1
#
_cell.length_a   1.000
_cell.length_b   1.000
_cell.length_c   1.000
_cell.angle_alpha   90.00
_cell.angle_beta   90.00
_cell.angle_gamma   90.00
#
_symmetry.space_group_name_H-M   'P 1'
#
loop_
_entity.id
_entity.type
_entity.pdbx_description
1 polymer ?
#
loop_
_entity_poly.entity_id
_entity_poly.type
_entity_poly.pdbx_seq_one_letter_code
_entity_poly.pdbx_strand_id
1 'polypeptide(L)'
;MRKTVLWLFLVVSLAAQGQQFSIPLIKKHYQSLTSNAEMMHFLDSLRKTSAVIHLDTTGYSVNDKVIPLLRIQQDEVYEEKPFIYLFAQQHGDEPSGKEGLLLLAEDFAAGNLHHILDSVNVLLIPQSNPDGADQHRRRTSQDVDMNRDHLVYQAPETRVIQEVFEKYAPIVTVDIHEYYPYGASWIDFGYRRDFDIQVGTLTNPNISDSIIRYQKTKTLPYIKKHLEKSGFSFFEYTLGHFPSGERLRQSTTDINDGRQSFGITNTLSFITEGMNGKDSLHRIRERALSQYETAKAFCEFTADNLTEVKRLVSNAQSALLDTLRQKTTIRQDHFNSEDTLCYPLKNVATGEDTVFHVTNYFGDIRPLLEVEAPKGYLVPKRDTLLVALLKHNHFKYSSYKRDKRDLILGRQILEVDRVENEGIKTNYPLLMDKLMNDINPEDYFFVPVRQLRRHKVIIAFEPQSMFGIGFYDLFSGYMKKNRLFPVLRVE
;
A
#
# COMPACT_ATOMS: atom_id res chain seq x y z
N MET A 1 -56.67 -62.54 -2.40
CA MET A 1 -56.70 -61.11 -2.61
C MET A 1 -55.59 -60.52 -1.76
N ARG A 2 -54.45 -60.21 -2.35
CA ARG A 2 -53.31 -59.54 -1.68
C ARG A 2 -53.40 -58.02 -1.96
N LYS A 3 -53.56 -57.19 -0.92
CA LYS A 3 -53.53 -55.71 -1.02
C LYS A 3 -52.12 -55.26 -0.95
N THR A 4 -51.58 -54.70 -2.06
CA THR A 4 -50.29 -54.07 -2.12
C THR A 4 -50.50 -52.63 -1.69
N VAL A 5 -49.84 -52.23 -0.56
CA VAL A 5 -49.78 -50.83 -0.07
C VAL A 5 -48.58 -50.17 -0.70
N LEU A 6 -48.82 -49.19 -1.58
CA LEU A 6 -47.79 -48.35 -2.21
C LEU A 6 -47.44 -47.21 -1.29
N TRP A 7 -46.21 -47.20 -0.74
CA TRP A 7 -45.67 -46.06 0.02
C TRP A 7 -45.11 -45.06 -0.97
N LEU A 8 -45.76 -43.91 -1.08
CA LEU A 8 -45.23 -42.74 -1.80
C LEU A 8 -44.24 -42.01 -0.88
N PHE A 9 -42.93 -42.15 -1.16
CA PHE A 9 -41.94 -41.32 -0.54
C PHE A 9 -41.94 -39.94 -1.22
N LEU A 10 -42.49 -38.93 -0.53
CA LEU A 10 -42.38 -37.52 -0.91
C LEU A 10 -40.96 -37.06 -0.56
N VAL A 11 -40.06 -37.04 -1.54
CA VAL A 11 -38.76 -36.39 -1.41
C VAL A 11 -38.99 -34.88 -1.49
N VAL A 12 -39.10 -34.22 -0.34
CA VAL A 12 -39.05 -32.76 -0.26
C VAL A 12 -37.58 -32.38 -0.44
N SER A 13 -37.22 -32.05 -1.67
CA SER A 13 -35.96 -31.36 -1.93
C SER A 13 -36.08 -29.93 -1.33
N LEU A 14 -35.54 -29.71 -0.15
CA LEU A 14 -35.20 -28.39 0.32
C LEU A 14 -34.11 -27.86 -0.62
N ALA A 15 -34.52 -27.17 -1.67
CA ALA A 15 -33.61 -26.27 -2.34
C ALA A 15 -33.22 -25.20 -1.29
N ALA A 16 -32.02 -25.30 -0.76
CA ALA A 16 -31.41 -24.20 -0.07
C ALA A 16 -31.35 -23.04 -1.08
N GLN A 17 -32.32 -22.12 -1.00
CA GLN A 17 -32.20 -20.83 -1.67
C GLN A 17 -31.00 -20.16 -1.04
N GLY A 18 -29.83 -20.29 -1.67
CA GLY A 18 -28.66 -19.46 -1.35
C GLY A 18 -29.12 -18.02 -1.33
N GLN A 19 -28.92 -17.35 -0.23
CA GLN A 19 -29.31 -15.96 -0.05
C GLN A 19 -28.53 -15.15 -1.09
N GLN A 20 -29.24 -14.68 -2.10
CA GLN A 20 -28.64 -13.93 -3.19
C GLN A 20 -28.36 -12.52 -2.69
N PHE A 21 -27.13 -12.30 -2.23
CA PHE A 21 -26.63 -10.95 -1.95
C PHE A 21 -26.53 -10.20 -3.28
N SER A 22 -26.47 -8.90 -3.23
CA SER A 22 -26.08 -8.04 -4.34
C SER A 22 -25.58 -6.71 -3.79
N ILE A 23 -24.40 -6.32 -4.19
CA ILE A 23 -23.83 -5.05 -3.75
C ILE A 23 -24.70 -3.86 -4.18
N PRO A 24 -24.68 -2.73 -3.46
CA PRO A 24 -25.54 -1.58 -3.79
C PRO A 24 -25.35 -1.07 -5.21
N LEU A 25 -24.14 -1.08 -5.76
CA LEU A 25 -23.85 -0.70 -7.14
C LEU A 25 -24.68 -1.48 -8.16
N ILE A 26 -24.76 -2.83 -7.99
CA ILE A 26 -25.54 -3.72 -8.86
C ILE A 26 -27.04 -3.46 -8.69
N LYS A 27 -27.51 -3.32 -7.43
CA LYS A 27 -28.94 -3.01 -7.16
C LYS A 27 -29.39 -1.70 -7.79
N LYS A 28 -28.48 -0.77 -7.98
CA LYS A 28 -28.71 0.51 -8.65
C LYS A 28 -28.44 0.47 -10.16
N HIS A 29 -28.27 -0.73 -10.74
CA HIS A 29 -28.00 -0.92 -12.17
C HIS A 29 -26.79 -0.08 -12.67
N TYR A 30 -25.76 0.09 -11.83
CA TYR A 30 -24.55 0.87 -12.12
C TYR A 30 -24.79 2.38 -12.39
N GLN A 31 -25.94 2.92 -11.97
CA GLN A 31 -26.31 4.32 -12.20
C GLN A 31 -25.81 5.29 -11.12
N SER A 32 -25.35 4.77 -9.99
CA SER A 32 -24.70 5.55 -8.93
C SER A 32 -23.77 4.68 -8.11
N LEU A 33 -22.68 5.26 -7.60
CA LEU A 33 -21.73 4.58 -6.72
C LEU A 33 -22.37 4.22 -5.39
N THR A 34 -21.81 3.20 -4.74
CA THR A 34 -22.14 2.86 -3.36
C THR A 34 -21.67 3.97 -2.41
N SER A 35 -22.60 4.64 -1.70
CA SER A 35 -22.27 5.60 -0.65
C SER A 35 -21.70 4.91 0.60
N ASN A 36 -21.03 5.66 1.50
CA ASN A 36 -20.53 5.11 2.76
C ASN A 36 -21.66 4.47 3.59
N ALA A 37 -22.83 5.12 3.69
CA ALA A 37 -23.97 4.58 4.43
C ALA A 37 -24.53 3.30 3.81
N GLU A 38 -24.68 3.22 2.48
CA GLU A 38 -25.12 2.00 1.77
C GLU A 38 -24.11 0.86 1.95
N MET A 39 -22.80 1.18 1.87
CA MET A 39 -21.75 0.22 2.13
C MET A 39 -21.85 -0.36 3.54
N MET A 40 -21.94 0.50 4.56
CA MET A 40 -22.07 0.05 5.96
C MET A 40 -23.31 -0.84 6.17
N HIS A 41 -24.44 -0.48 5.59
CA HIS A 41 -25.65 -1.28 5.66
C HIS A 41 -25.48 -2.66 4.97
N PHE A 42 -24.83 -2.67 3.80
CA PHE A 42 -24.53 -3.91 3.08
C PHE A 42 -23.59 -4.83 3.90
N LEU A 43 -22.50 -4.29 4.43
CA LEU A 43 -21.53 -5.04 5.24
C LEU A 43 -22.17 -5.60 6.52
N ASP A 44 -23.03 -4.83 7.18
CA ASP A 44 -23.78 -5.32 8.33
C ASP A 44 -24.76 -6.45 7.96
N SER A 45 -25.33 -6.42 6.76
CA SER A 45 -26.17 -7.53 6.26
C SER A 45 -25.34 -8.80 6.04
N LEU A 46 -24.12 -8.71 5.49
CA LEU A 46 -23.23 -9.85 5.31
C LEU A 46 -22.84 -10.44 6.69
N ARG A 47 -22.44 -9.59 7.63
CA ARG A 47 -22.10 -10.01 9.00
C ARG A 47 -23.22 -10.77 9.70
N LYS A 48 -24.48 -10.37 9.51
CA LYS A 48 -25.65 -11.01 10.11
C LYS A 48 -25.97 -12.37 9.52
N THR A 49 -25.54 -12.64 8.31
CA THR A 49 -25.96 -13.82 7.53
C THR A 49 -24.84 -14.80 7.27
N SER A 50 -23.58 -14.42 7.48
CA SER A 50 -22.42 -15.28 7.25
C SER A 50 -21.55 -15.35 8.48
N ALA A 51 -21.25 -16.57 8.94
CA ALA A 51 -20.41 -16.80 10.10
C ALA A 51 -18.93 -16.41 9.91
N VAL A 52 -18.47 -16.34 8.66
CA VAL A 52 -17.07 -15.98 8.35
C VAL A 52 -16.82 -14.47 8.27
N ILE A 53 -17.88 -13.65 8.28
CA ILE A 53 -17.76 -12.19 8.15
C ILE A 53 -17.85 -11.52 9.53
N HIS A 54 -16.79 -10.86 9.94
CA HIS A 54 -16.75 -10.03 11.14
C HIS A 54 -16.53 -8.57 10.72
N LEU A 55 -17.40 -7.68 11.21
CA LEU A 55 -17.36 -6.25 10.89
C LEU A 55 -16.98 -5.45 12.12
N ASP A 56 -15.86 -4.75 12.06
CA ASP A 56 -15.36 -3.86 13.08
C ASP A 56 -15.41 -2.40 12.60
N THR A 57 -15.60 -1.47 13.52
CA THR A 57 -15.29 -0.05 13.29
C THR A 57 -13.84 0.16 13.69
N THR A 58 -12.96 0.34 12.68
CA THR A 58 -11.53 0.50 12.95
C THR A 58 -11.10 1.94 13.11
N GLY A 59 -11.95 2.90 12.74
CA GLY A 59 -11.72 4.33 12.92
C GLY A 59 -12.76 5.18 12.22
N TYR A 60 -12.46 6.48 12.20
CA TYR A 60 -13.34 7.49 11.60
C TYR A 60 -12.52 8.46 10.74
N SER A 61 -13.15 9.00 9.70
CA SER A 61 -12.60 10.12 8.96
C SER A 61 -12.68 11.42 9.77
N VAL A 62 -12.09 12.48 9.24
CA VAL A 62 -12.18 13.82 9.86
C VAL A 62 -13.62 14.28 10.08
N ASN A 63 -14.56 13.92 9.19
CA ASN A 63 -15.97 14.26 9.30
C ASN A 63 -16.81 13.13 9.93
N ASP A 64 -16.21 12.34 10.83
CA ASP A 64 -16.86 11.30 11.65
C ASP A 64 -17.53 10.17 10.86
N LYS A 65 -17.13 9.94 9.61
CA LYS A 65 -17.60 8.78 8.84
C LYS A 65 -16.82 7.53 9.22
N VAL A 66 -17.56 6.43 9.37
CA VAL A 66 -16.98 5.14 9.74
C VAL A 66 -16.05 4.62 8.64
N ILE A 67 -14.86 4.17 9.04
CA ILE A 67 -13.95 3.36 8.23
C ILE A 67 -14.09 1.93 8.74
N PRO A 68 -14.73 1.03 7.97
CA PRO A 68 -14.95 -0.34 8.38
C PRO A 68 -13.70 -1.21 8.14
N LEU A 69 -13.52 -2.20 9.02
CA LEU A 69 -12.64 -3.34 8.77
C LEU A 69 -13.49 -4.61 8.73
N LEU A 70 -13.44 -5.32 7.61
CA LEU A 70 -13.95 -6.69 7.55
C LEU A 70 -12.80 -7.63 7.86
N ARG A 71 -13.02 -8.50 8.86
CA ARG A 71 -12.20 -9.69 9.08
C ARG A 71 -12.97 -10.89 8.57
N ILE A 72 -12.39 -11.60 7.63
CA ILE A 72 -12.98 -12.77 6.98
C ILE A 72 -12.15 -13.98 7.38
N GLN A 73 -12.75 -14.85 8.20
CA GLN A 73 -12.09 -15.99 8.81
C GLN A 73 -13.12 -17.06 9.22
N GLN A 74 -12.72 -18.34 9.18
CA GLN A 74 -13.63 -19.44 9.53
C GLN A 74 -13.84 -19.59 11.04
N ASP A 75 -12.78 -19.38 11.85
CA ASP A 75 -12.77 -19.62 13.29
C ASP A 75 -12.52 -18.33 14.06
N GLU A 76 -13.04 -18.25 15.30
CA GLU A 76 -12.74 -17.11 16.18
C GLU A 76 -11.25 -17.08 16.59
N VAL A 77 -10.58 -18.23 16.61
CA VAL A 77 -9.14 -18.35 16.92
C VAL A 77 -8.32 -18.13 15.65
N TYR A 78 -7.88 -16.89 15.43
CA TYR A 78 -7.14 -16.45 14.23
C TYR A 78 -5.61 -16.54 14.36
N GLU A 79 -5.09 -16.97 15.50
CA GLU A 79 -3.64 -16.88 15.83
C GLU A 79 -2.74 -17.80 14.98
N GLU A 80 -3.30 -18.82 14.32
CA GLU A 80 -2.51 -19.79 13.53
C GLU A 80 -2.43 -19.46 12.05
N LYS A 81 -3.46 -18.82 11.47
CA LYS A 81 -3.51 -18.48 10.04
C LYS A 81 -3.06 -17.05 9.79
N PRO A 82 -2.12 -16.81 8.87
CA PRO A 82 -1.69 -15.45 8.54
C PRO A 82 -2.79 -14.68 7.81
N PHE A 83 -2.65 -13.36 7.82
CA PHE A 83 -3.58 -12.47 7.13
C PHE A 83 -3.00 -11.99 5.79
N ILE A 84 -3.89 -11.85 4.81
CA ILE A 84 -3.74 -10.95 3.67
C ILE A 84 -4.59 -9.70 3.93
N TYR A 85 -4.05 -8.52 3.63
CA TYR A 85 -4.70 -7.24 3.89
C TYR A 85 -4.86 -6.45 2.59
N LEU A 86 -6.12 -6.18 2.21
CA LEU A 86 -6.48 -5.40 1.03
C LEU A 86 -7.22 -4.13 1.48
N PHE A 87 -6.80 -2.98 0.97
CA PHE A 87 -7.43 -1.71 1.28
C PHE A 87 -7.54 -0.86 0.03
N ALA A 88 -8.65 -0.13 -0.10
CA ALA A 88 -8.99 0.60 -1.30
C ALA A 88 -9.43 2.02 -1.00
N GLN A 89 -9.51 2.81 -2.07
CA GLN A 89 -10.06 4.17 -2.06
C GLN A 89 -9.36 5.09 -1.05
N GLN A 90 -8.02 5.04 -0.97
CA GLN A 90 -7.22 6.10 -0.35
C GLN A 90 -7.43 7.44 -1.08
N HIS A 91 -7.56 7.39 -2.42
CA HIS A 91 -8.01 8.51 -3.22
C HIS A 91 -9.52 8.42 -3.43
N GLY A 92 -10.25 9.44 -3.01
CA GLY A 92 -11.71 9.39 -3.01
C GLY A 92 -12.33 9.34 -4.41
N ASP A 93 -11.62 9.82 -5.44
CA ASP A 93 -12.01 9.79 -6.86
C ASP A 93 -11.67 8.48 -7.59
N GLU A 94 -11.23 7.44 -6.84
CA GLU A 94 -10.89 6.11 -7.35
C GLU A 94 -11.88 5.04 -6.79
N PRO A 95 -13.14 4.99 -7.26
CA PRO A 95 -14.20 4.24 -6.60
C PRO A 95 -14.20 2.74 -6.85
N SER A 96 -13.56 2.25 -7.95
CA SER A 96 -13.78 0.86 -8.39
C SER A 96 -13.18 -0.17 -7.44
N GLY A 97 -12.08 0.16 -6.75
CA GLY A 97 -11.47 -0.70 -5.73
C GLY A 97 -12.45 -1.01 -4.58
N LYS A 98 -13.17 0.01 -4.09
CA LYS A 98 -14.24 -0.19 -3.09
C LYS A 98 -15.30 -1.17 -3.59
N GLU A 99 -15.83 -0.94 -4.78
CA GLU A 99 -16.88 -1.79 -5.35
C GLU A 99 -16.37 -3.23 -5.57
N GLY A 100 -15.12 -3.39 -6.02
CA GLY A 100 -14.48 -4.70 -6.18
C GLY A 100 -14.31 -5.47 -4.86
N LEU A 101 -13.93 -4.77 -3.78
CA LEU A 101 -13.81 -5.39 -2.45
C LEU A 101 -15.17 -5.73 -1.84
N LEU A 102 -16.24 -5.01 -2.19
CA LEU A 102 -17.60 -5.39 -1.79
C LEU A 102 -18.06 -6.68 -2.49
N LEU A 103 -17.73 -6.86 -3.77
CA LEU A 103 -17.96 -8.12 -4.49
C LEU A 103 -17.18 -9.28 -3.87
N LEU A 104 -15.92 -9.05 -3.50
CA LEU A 104 -15.09 -10.06 -2.84
C LEU A 104 -15.69 -10.47 -1.47
N ALA A 105 -16.16 -9.51 -0.68
CA ALA A 105 -16.81 -9.77 0.59
C ALA A 105 -18.12 -10.55 0.43
N GLU A 106 -18.89 -10.26 -0.61
CA GLU A 106 -20.12 -11.00 -1.00
C GLU A 106 -19.80 -12.46 -1.29
N ASP A 107 -18.79 -12.74 -2.10
CA ASP A 107 -18.40 -14.10 -2.48
C ASP A 107 -17.90 -14.93 -1.28
N PHE A 108 -17.15 -14.31 -0.37
CA PHE A 108 -16.81 -14.96 0.90
C PHE A 108 -18.05 -15.24 1.74
N ALA A 109 -18.99 -14.31 1.84
CA ALA A 109 -20.23 -14.49 2.60
C ALA A 109 -21.13 -15.59 2.00
N ALA A 110 -21.14 -15.72 0.68
CA ALA A 110 -21.89 -16.76 -0.05
C ALA A 110 -21.21 -18.14 -0.01
N GLY A 111 -19.97 -18.25 0.47
CA GLY A 111 -19.23 -19.52 0.56
C GLY A 111 -18.40 -19.87 -0.67
N ASN A 112 -18.46 -19.07 -1.74
CA ASN A 112 -17.76 -19.36 -3.01
C ASN A 112 -16.23 -19.41 -2.85
N LEU A 113 -15.69 -18.69 -1.85
CA LEU A 113 -14.26 -18.55 -1.60
C LEU A 113 -13.79 -19.14 -0.25
N HIS A 114 -14.59 -19.98 0.39
CA HIS A 114 -14.25 -20.58 1.69
C HIS A 114 -12.98 -21.43 1.65
N HIS A 115 -12.64 -22.05 0.52
CA HIS A 115 -11.40 -22.81 0.34
C HIS A 115 -10.14 -21.97 0.60
N ILE A 116 -10.18 -20.65 0.38
CA ILE A 116 -9.07 -19.73 0.69
C ILE A 116 -8.86 -19.66 2.20
N LEU A 117 -9.96 -19.65 2.97
CA LEU A 117 -9.92 -19.54 4.42
C LEU A 117 -9.37 -20.78 5.12
N ASP A 118 -9.18 -21.90 4.40
CA ASP A 118 -8.47 -23.05 4.93
C ASP A 118 -6.99 -22.74 5.20
N SER A 119 -6.43 -21.78 4.46
CA SER A 119 -5.01 -21.40 4.52
C SER A 119 -4.77 -20.03 5.14
N VAL A 120 -5.55 -19.01 4.80
CA VAL A 120 -5.31 -17.60 5.17
C VAL A 120 -6.59 -16.92 5.64
N ASN A 121 -6.43 -15.94 6.51
CA ASN A 121 -7.49 -14.99 6.86
C ASN A 121 -7.40 -13.75 5.98
N VAL A 122 -8.50 -13.03 5.78
CA VAL A 122 -8.55 -11.85 4.91
C VAL A 122 -9.03 -10.63 5.71
N LEU A 123 -8.33 -9.50 5.52
CA LEU A 123 -8.70 -8.19 6.04
C LEU A 123 -9.04 -7.28 4.87
N LEU A 124 -10.19 -6.62 4.92
CA LEU A 124 -10.60 -5.66 3.90
C LEU A 124 -10.95 -4.31 4.54
N ILE A 125 -10.38 -3.22 3.99
CA ILE A 125 -10.89 -1.86 4.14
C ILE A 125 -11.37 -1.40 2.76
N PRO A 126 -12.67 -1.51 2.43
CA PRO A 126 -13.15 -1.15 1.11
C PRO A 126 -13.07 0.34 0.80
N GLN A 127 -13.21 1.20 1.81
CA GLN A 127 -13.20 2.64 1.67
C GLN A 127 -12.36 3.29 2.77
N SER A 128 -11.13 3.68 2.43
CA SER A 128 -10.20 4.31 3.38
C SER A 128 -10.45 5.82 3.54
N ASN A 129 -10.93 6.50 2.50
CA ASN A 129 -11.16 7.95 2.46
C ASN A 129 -12.63 8.29 2.14
N PRO A 130 -13.54 8.10 3.09
CA PRO A 130 -14.97 8.35 2.83
C PRO A 130 -15.29 9.83 2.59
N ASP A 131 -14.53 10.77 3.15
CA ASP A 131 -14.74 12.20 2.95
C ASP A 131 -14.35 12.65 1.54
N GLY A 132 -13.19 12.17 1.06
CA GLY A 132 -12.77 12.43 -0.31
C GLY A 132 -13.68 11.74 -1.33
N ALA A 133 -14.18 10.54 -1.00
CA ALA A 133 -15.13 9.81 -1.86
C ALA A 133 -16.44 10.58 -2.10
N ASP A 134 -17.03 11.15 -1.06
CA ASP A 134 -18.25 11.94 -1.18
C ASP A 134 -18.07 13.23 -2.00
N GLN A 135 -16.85 13.76 -2.04
CA GLN A 135 -16.49 14.96 -2.80
C GLN A 135 -15.90 14.62 -4.17
N HIS A 136 -15.79 13.35 -4.54
CA HIS A 136 -15.11 12.86 -5.75
C HIS A 136 -13.74 13.51 -5.96
N ARG A 137 -12.94 13.57 -4.88
CA ARG A 137 -11.61 14.18 -4.89
C ARG A 137 -10.56 13.21 -4.33
N ARG A 138 -9.36 13.34 -4.87
CA ARG A 138 -8.21 12.53 -4.48
C ARG A 138 -7.92 12.59 -2.98
N ARG A 139 -7.84 13.80 -2.43
CA ARG A 139 -7.35 14.09 -1.07
C ARG A 139 -8.45 13.98 -0.01
N THR A 140 -8.05 13.82 1.24
CA THR A 140 -8.97 13.89 2.40
C THR A 140 -9.62 15.27 2.53
N SER A 141 -10.59 15.42 3.45
CA SER A 141 -11.22 16.72 3.74
C SER A 141 -10.22 17.78 4.23
N GLN A 142 -9.10 17.39 4.81
CA GLN A 142 -8.00 18.27 5.23
C GLN A 142 -6.91 18.47 4.16
N ASP A 143 -7.19 18.11 2.91
CA ASP A 143 -6.28 18.23 1.77
C ASP A 143 -4.98 17.37 1.88
N VAL A 144 -5.01 16.30 2.65
CA VAL A 144 -3.91 15.34 2.74
C VAL A 144 -4.03 14.28 1.63
N ASP A 145 -2.96 14.05 0.89
CA ASP A 145 -2.81 12.89 0.02
C ASP A 145 -2.41 11.68 0.88
N MET A 146 -3.36 10.77 1.13
CA MET A 146 -3.11 9.62 2.01
C MET A 146 -1.97 8.74 1.50
N ASN A 147 -1.85 8.58 0.16
CA ASN A 147 -0.79 7.78 -0.45
C ASN A 147 0.56 8.55 -0.57
N ARG A 148 0.74 9.61 0.23
CA ARG A 148 2.00 10.32 0.53
C ARG A 148 2.16 10.56 2.03
N ASP A 149 1.30 9.98 2.86
CA ASP A 149 1.20 10.24 4.29
C ASP A 149 1.68 9.06 5.18
N HIS A 150 2.05 7.91 4.59
CA HIS A 150 2.45 6.69 5.31
C HIS A 150 3.81 6.75 6.03
N LEU A 151 4.38 7.94 6.19
CA LEU A 151 5.47 8.19 7.12
C LEU A 151 5.06 9.15 8.24
N VAL A 152 4.33 10.21 7.92
CA VAL A 152 4.03 11.29 8.88
C VAL A 152 2.65 11.14 9.53
N TYR A 153 1.72 10.42 8.87
CA TYR A 153 0.40 10.07 9.40
C TYR A 153 -0.40 11.29 9.89
N GLN A 154 -0.47 12.35 9.09
CA GLN A 154 -1.26 13.54 9.40
C GLN A 154 -2.75 13.24 9.41
N ALA A 155 -3.22 12.49 8.38
CA ALA A 155 -4.62 12.12 8.28
C ALA A 155 -4.99 10.99 9.27
N PRO A 156 -6.11 11.08 10.00
CA PRO A 156 -6.62 9.99 10.83
C PRO A 156 -6.90 8.74 10.01
N GLU A 157 -7.34 8.89 8.77
CA GLU A 157 -7.62 7.81 7.83
C GLU A 157 -6.36 6.98 7.50
N THR A 158 -5.21 7.63 7.28
CA THR A 158 -3.94 6.93 7.05
C THR A 158 -3.49 6.18 8.31
N ARG A 159 -3.73 6.74 9.50
CA ARG A 159 -3.45 6.06 10.78
C ARG A 159 -4.27 4.78 10.93
N VAL A 160 -5.53 4.79 10.52
CA VAL A 160 -6.38 3.59 10.54
C VAL A 160 -5.76 2.45 9.73
N ILE A 161 -5.29 2.73 8.52
CA ILE A 161 -4.63 1.72 7.67
C ILE A 161 -3.39 1.14 8.37
N GLN A 162 -2.58 2.00 8.99
CA GLN A 162 -1.37 1.60 9.72
C GLN A 162 -1.69 0.75 10.96
N GLU A 163 -2.70 1.14 11.76
CA GLU A 163 -3.08 0.42 12.97
C GLU A 163 -3.56 -1.00 12.66
N VAL A 164 -4.30 -1.18 11.55
CA VAL A 164 -4.69 -2.52 11.08
C VAL A 164 -3.47 -3.35 10.70
N PHE A 165 -2.54 -2.77 9.94
CA PHE A 165 -1.29 -3.45 9.59
C PHE A 165 -0.50 -3.88 10.84
N GLU A 166 -0.38 -2.98 11.82
CA GLU A 166 0.35 -3.26 13.05
C GLU A 166 -0.30 -4.35 13.90
N LYS A 167 -1.61 -4.29 14.03
CA LYS A 167 -2.38 -5.23 14.86
C LYS A 167 -2.36 -6.65 14.33
N TYR A 168 -2.46 -6.81 13.01
CA TYR A 168 -2.65 -8.13 12.39
C TYR A 168 -1.40 -8.68 11.71
N ALA A 169 -0.36 -7.87 11.54
CA ALA A 169 0.92 -8.25 10.92
C ALA A 169 0.75 -9.09 9.63
N PRO A 170 0.01 -8.61 8.61
CA PRO A 170 -0.29 -9.38 7.43
C PRO A 170 1.00 -9.73 6.66
N ILE A 171 1.03 -10.93 6.06
CA ILE A 171 2.17 -11.38 5.24
C ILE A 171 2.11 -10.86 3.80
N VAL A 172 0.92 -10.48 3.34
CA VAL A 172 0.66 -9.86 2.04
C VAL A 172 -0.22 -8.64 2.23
N THR A 173 0.09 -7.53 1.54
CA THR A 173 -0.76 -6.33 1.48
C THR A 173 -1.00 -5.92 0.04
N VAL A 174 -2.21 -5.42 -0.26
CA VAL A 174 -2.59 -4.91 -1.58
C VAL A 174 -3.27 -3.55 -1.40
N ASP A 175 -2.63 -2.51 -1.93
CA ASP A 175 -3.14 -1.15 -1.98
C ASP A 175 -3.84 -0.93 -3.32
N ILE A 176 -5.15 -0.67 -3.30
CA ILE A 176 -5.99 -0.71 -4.50
C ILE A 176 -6.34 0.69 -4.96
N HIS A 177 -5.83 1.04 -6.15
CA HIS A 177 -5.92 2.35 -6.79
C HIS A 177 -6.47 2.28 -8.21
N GLU A 178 -6.59 3.46 -8.85
CA GLU A 178 -6.93 3.61 -10.25
C GLU A 178 -6.04 4.65 -10.93
N TYR A 179 -5.46 4.32 -12.08
CA TYR A 179 -4.74 5.27 -12.91
C TYR A 179 -5.67 5.97 -13.91
N TYR A 180 -5.41 7.25 -14.22
CA TYR A 180 -6.20 8.01 -15.19
C TYR A 180 -5.61 7.91 -16.61
N PRO A 181 -6.29 7.22 -17.57
CA PRO A 181 -5.77 7.01 -18.92
C PRO A 181 -6.00 8.19 -19.87
N TYR A 182 -6.79 9.19 -19.46
CA TYR A 182 -7.22 10.30 -20.31
C TYR A 182 -6.43 11.60 -20.04
N GLY A 183 -5.26 11.52 -19.42
CA GLY A 183 -4.40 12.67 -19.17
C GLY A 183 -3.99 13.37 -20.48
N ALA A 184 -3.94 14.71 -20.48
CA ALA A 184 -3.69 15.51 -21.67
C ALA A 184 -2.43 15.10 -22.44
N SER A 185 -1.33 14.80 -21.75
CA SER A 185 -0.07 14.38 -22.37
C SER A 185 -0.17 13.09 -23.22
N TRP A 186 -1.02 12.14 -22.82
CA TRP A 186 -1.30 10.94 -23.61
C TRP A 186 -2.24 11.24 -24.76
N ILE A 187 -3.30 12.00 -24.53
CA ILE A 187 -4.31 12.34 -25.54
C ILE A 187 -3.69 13.23 -26.62
N ASP A 188 -2.88 14.22 -26.26
CA ASP A 188 -2.18 15.09 -27.19
C ASP A 188 -1.15 14.33 -28.05
N PHE A 189 -0.58 13.26 -27.53
CA PHE A 189 0.25 12.33 -28.28
C PHE A 189 -0.58 11.47 -29.27
N GLY A 190 -1.90 11.39 -29.10
CA GLY A 190 -2.82 10.61 -29.94
C GLY A 190 -2.98 9.15 -29.50
N TYR A 191 -2.45 8.78 -28.35
CA TYR A 191 -2.54 7.44 -27.78
C TYR A 191 -2.88 7.49 -26.31
N ARG A 192 -3.35 6.37 -25.74
CA ARG A 192 -3.61 6.23 -24.32
C ARG A 192 -3.25 4.84 -23.83
N ARG A 193 -2.98 4.72 -22.54
CA ARG A 193 -2.90 3.43 -21.87
C ARG A 193 -4.29 2.79 -21.85
N ASP A 194 -4.38 1.47 -22.05
CA ASP A 194 -5.66 0.75 -22.12
C ASP A 194 -5.59 -0.60 -21.39
N PHE A 195 -4.87 -0.63 -20.27
CA PHE A 195 -4.81 -1.82 -19.41
C PHE A 195 -5.95 -1.76 -18.40
N ASP A 196 -6.74 -2.84 -18.28
CA ASP A 196 -7.77 -2.90 -17.24
C ASP A 196 -7.14 -2.84 -15.85
N ILE A 197 -6.00 -3.51 -15.67
CA ILE A 197 -5.22 -3.51 -14.41
C ILE A 197 -3.71 -3.36 -14.69
N GLN A 198 -3.07 -2.52 -13.92
CA GLN A 198 -1.62 -2.54 -13.72
C GLN A 198 -1.31 -2.98 -12.30
N VAL A 199 -0.23 -3.76 -12.10
CA VAL A 199 0.23 -4.18 -10.77
C VAL A 199 1.67 -3.74 -10.56
N GLY A 200 1.90 -2.99 -9.48
CA GLY A 200 3.22 -2.57 -9.02
C GLY A 200 3.74 -3.44 -7.89
N THR A 201 4.97 -3.91 -8.07
CA THR A 201 5.74 -4.62 -7.04
C THR A 201 6.54 -3.64 -6.17
N LEU A 202 7.21 -4.15 -5.17
CA LEU A 202 8.18 -3.41 -4.37
C LEU A 202 9.42 -3.07 -5.20
N THR A 203 9.91 -1.84 -5.03
CA THR A 203 11.00 -1.28 -5.84
C THR A 203 12.02 -0.51 -5.01
N ASN A 204 11.75 -0.24 -3.72
CA ASN A 204 12.71 0.45 -2.86
C ASN A 204 13.96 -0.42 -2.64
N PRO A 205 15.19 0.10 -2.87
CA PRO A 205 16.43 -0.69 -2.81
C PRO A 205 16.78 -1.22 -1.40
N ASN A 206 16.06 -0.80 -0.36
CA ASN A 206 16.25 -1.30 0.99
C ASN A 206 15.44 -2.58 1.29
N ILE A 207 14.60 -3.01 0.36
CA ILE A 207 13.80 -4.22 0.50
C ILE A 207 14.62 -5.41 0.03
N SER A 208 14.45 -6.56 0.69
CA SER A 208 15.18 -7.77 0.33
C SER A 208 14.98 -8.16 -1.14
N ASP A 209 16.10 -8.40 -1.86
CA ASP A 209 16.09 -8.88 -3.24
C ASP A 209 15.27 -10.16 -3.42
N SER A 210 15.21 -11.01 -2.40
CA SER A 210 14.41 -12.24 -2.44
C SER A 210 12.91 -11.94 -2.51
N ILE A 211 12.45 -10.90 -1.81
CA ILE A 211 11.06 -10.41 -1.86
C ILE A 211 10.75 -9.84 -3.25
N ILE A 212 11.59 -8.92 -3.73
CA ILE A 212 11.40 -8.26 -5.05
C ILE A 212 11.38 -9.30 -6.17
N ARG A 213 12.35 -10.23 -6.15
CA ARG A 213 12.45 -11.31 -7.15
C ARG A 213 11.23 -12.22 -7.11
N TYR A 214 10.77 -12.61 -5.93
CA TYR A 214 9.60 -13.47 -5.78
C TYR A 214 8.34 -12.83 -6.35
N GLN A 215 8.12 -11.55 -6.08
CA GLN A 215 7.01 -10.80 -6.64
C GLN A 215 7.03 -10.80 -8.16
N LYS A 216 8.20 -10.50 -8.77
CA LYS A 216 8.35 -10.44 -10.23
C LYS A 216 8.23 -11.81 -10.91
N THR A 217 8.79 -12.88 -10.31
CA THR A 217 8.90 -14.18 -10.98
C THR A 217 7.80 -15.17 -10.62
N LYS A 218 7.05 -14.92 -9.54
CA LYS A 218 5.99 -15.82 -9.08
C LYS A 218 4.63 -15.12 -9.02
N THR A 219 4.54 -14.01 -8.27
CA THR A 219 3.24 -13.37 -8.02
C THR A 219 2.70 -12.71 -9.28
N LEU A 220 3.46 -11.84 -9.95
CA LEU A 220 2.96 -11.16 -11.15
C LEU A 220 2.53 -12.11 -12.27
N PRO A 221 3.28 -13.18 -12.62
CA PRO A 221 2.83 -14.15 -13.63
C PRO A 221 1.53 -14.87 -13.24
N TYR A 222 1.33 -15.16 -11.95
CA TYR A 222 0.08 -15.75 -11.48
C TYR A 222 -1.10 -14.80 -11.66
N ILE A 223 -0.96 -13.56 -11.17
CA ILE A 223 -2.00 -12.51 -11.29
C ILE A 223 -2.33 -12.23 -12.76
N LYS A 224 -1.31 -12.07 -13.60
CA LYS A 224 -1.48 -11.88 -15.04
C LYS A 224 -2.31 -13.01 -15.66
N LYS A 225 -1.92 -14.27 -15.42
CA LYS A 225 -2.62 -15.44 -15.95
C LYS A 225 -4.08 -15.49 -15.49
N HIS A 226 -4.35 -15.16 -14.23
CA HIS A 226 -5.71 -15.13 -13.68
C HIS A 226 -6.56 -14.06 -14.40
N LEU A 227 -6.06 -12.84 -14.53
CA LEU A 227 -6.76 -11.73 -15.18
C LEU A 227 -7.01 -12.00 -16.67
N GLU A 228 -6.03 -12.49 -17.41
CA GLU A 228 -6.19 -12.87 -18.82
C GLU A 228 -7.26 -13.95 -18.99
N LYS A 229 -7.31 -14.93 -18.10
CA LYS A 229 -8.37 -15.98 -18.09
C LYS A 229 -9.75 -15.40 -17.80
N SER A 230 -9.83 -14.36 -16.97
CA SER A 230 -11.07 -13.65 -16.65
C SER A 230 -11.44 -12.57 -17.69
N GLY A 231 -10.66 -12.41 -18.76
CA GLY A 231 -10.92 -11.50 -19.87
C GLY A 231 -10.45 -10.06 -19.64
N PHE A 232 -9.54 -9.83 -18.67
CA PHE A 232 -8.96 -8.52 -18.37
C PHE A 232 -7.51 -8.41 -18.81
N SER A 233 -7.15 -7.26 -19.35
CA SER A 233 -5.78 -6.94 -19.76
C SER A 233 -4.93 -6.54 -18.55
N PHE A 234 -3.67 -6.96 -18.58
CA PHE A 234 -2.70 -6.73 -17.51
C PHE A 234 -1.44 -6.06 -18.02
N PHE A 235 -0.86 -5.16 -17.22
CA PHE A 235 0.48 -4.65 -17.41
C PHE A 235 1.21 -4.45 -16.07
N GLU A 236 2.55 -4.43 -16.09
CA GLU A 236 3.33 -4.04 -14.92
C GLU A 236 3.23 -2.51 -14.74
N TYR A 237 3.11 -2.05 -13.50
CA TYR A 237 2.86 -0.64 -13.22
C TYR A 237 3.99 0.27 -13.67
N THR A 238 3.65 1.22 -14.52
CA THR A 238 4.55 2.25 -15.04
C THR A 238 4.01 3.65 -14.78
N LEU A 239 4.92 4.60 -14.59
CA LEU A 239 4.65 6.03 -14.44
C LEU A 239 5.34 6.82 -15.57
N GLY A 240 4.92 8.09 -15.71
CA GLY A 240 5.47 8.98 -16.72
C GLY A 240 4.76 8.86 -18.07
N HIS A 241 5.40 9.41 -19.10
CA HIS A 241 4.86 9.56 -20.45
C HIS A 241 5.85 9.15 -21.52
N PHE A 242 5.33 8.91 -22.73
CA PHE A 242 6.08 8.63 -23.94
C PHE A 242 5.37 9.31 -25.12
N PRO A 243 6.11 9.89 -26.11
CA PRO A 243 7.57 10.00 -26.24
C PRO A 243 8.17 11.21 -25.52
N SER A 244 7.37 12.12 -24.98
CA SER A 244 7.80 13.37 -24.33
C SER A 244 7.10 13.57 -23.01
N GLY A 245 7.64 14.44 -22.16
CA GLY A 245 7.10 14.74 -20.85
C GLY A 245 7.93 14.10 -19.73
N GLU A 246 7.26 13.65 -18.67
CA GLU A 246 7.90 12.94 -17.56
C GLU A 246 8.48 11.60 -18.04
N ARG A 247 9.69 11.23 -17.58
CA ARG A 247 10.34 9.95 -17.96
C ARG A 247 9.42 8.76 -17.73
N LEU A 248 9.21 7.92 -18.75
CA LEU A 248 8.52 6.64 -18.56
C LEU A 248 9.40 5.73 -17.70
N ARG A 249 8.94 5.37 -16.52
CA ARG A 249 9.71 4.63 -15.53
C ARG A 249 8.89 3.52 -14.86
N GLN A 250 9.61 2.58 -14.30
CA GLN A 250 9.01 1.57 -13.43
C GLN A 250 8.55 2.23 -12.13
N SER A 251 7.28 2.16 -11.79
CA SER A 251 6.70 2.42 -10.47
C SER A 251 7.40 3.54 -9.64
N THR A 252 7.05 3.68 -8.37
CA THR A 252 7.71 4.58 -7.38
C THR A 252 8.52 3.80 -6.38
N THR A 253 9.49 4.49 -5.73
CA THR A 253 10.27 3.94 -4.61
C THR A 253 9.88 4.54 -3.26
N ASP A 254 8.80 5.31 -3.22
CA ASP A 254 8.42 6.25 -2.16
C ASP A 254 7.95 5.52 -0.91
N ILE A 255 8.72 5.55 0.19
CA ILE A 255 8.35 4.88 1.45
C ILE A 255 7.14 5.51 2.16
N ASN A 256 6.60 6.57 1.63
CA ASN A 256 5.40 7.24 2.13
C ASN A 256 4.14 6.86 1.37
N ASP A 257 4.22 5.95 0.41
CA ASP A 257 3.06 5.28 -0.19
C ASP A 257 2.64 4.04 0.63
N GLY A 258 1.40 3.59 0.47
CA GLY A 258 0.85 2.45 1.21
C GLY A 258 1.61 1.15 0.95
N ARG A 259 2.05 0.92 -0.29
CA ARG A 259 2.79 -0.27 -0.70
C ARG A 259 4.20 -0.32 -0.12
N GLN A 260 5.04 0.69 -0.41
CA GLN A 260 6.45 0.69 0.02
C GLN A 260 6.58 0.84 1.54
N SER A 261 5.65 1.56 2.18
CA SER A 261 5.61 1.74 3.63
C SER A 261 5.50 0.42 4.40
N PHE A 262 4.73 -0.51 3.88
CA PHE A 262 4.60 -1.86 4.44
C PHE A 262 5.71 -2.79 3.92
N GLY A 263 6.06 -2.67 2.64
CA GLY A 263 7.11 -3.44 2.01
C GLY A 263 8.49 -3.24 2.62
N ILE A 264 8.79 -2.06 3.16
CA ILE A 264 10.09 -1.76 3.81
C ILE A 264 10.37 -2.64 5.04
N THR A 265 9.35 -3.30 5.59
CA THR A 265 9.47 -4.32 6.63
C THR A 265 9.60 -5.74 6.07
N ASN A 266 9.84 -5.89 4.77
CA ASN A 266 9.86 -7.15 4.05
C ASN A 266 8.54 -7.95 4.08
N THR A 267 7.39 -7.26 4.14
CA THR A 267 6.08 -7.81 3.84
C THR A 267 5.90 -7.85 2.32
N LEU A 268 5.28 -8.89 1.75
CA LEU A 268 4.91 -8.87 0.33
C LEU A 268 3.81 -7.82 0.11
N SER A 269 4.18 -6.66 -0.44
CA SER A 269 3.25 -5.56 -0.62
C SER A 269 3.15 -5.14 -2.09
N PHE A 270 1.92 -4.87 -2.54
CA PHE A 270 1.60 -4.55 -3.93
C PHE A 270 0.73 -3.29 -4.01
N ILE A 271 0.77 -2.64 -5.15
CA ILE A 271 -0.23 -1.67 -5.56
C ILE A 271 -0.93 -2.18 -6.81
N THR A 272 -2.24 -2.02 -6.90
CA THR A 272 -2.98 -2.25 -8.12
C THR A 272 -3.52 -0.92 -8.62
N GLU A 273 -3.47 -0.74 -9.93
CA GLU A 273 -3.91 0.47 -10.62
C GLU A 273 -4.92 0.05 -11.68
N GLY A 274 -6.21 0.06 -11.32
CA GLY A 274 -7.29 -0.15 -12.28
C GLY A 274 -7.41 1.02 -13.24
N MET A 275 -7.99 0.81 -14.42
CA MET A 275 -8.27 1.90 -15.34
C MET A 275 -9.39 2.78 -14.81
N ASN A 276 -9.12 4.06 -14.51
CA ASN A 276 -10.18 4.99 -14.12
C ASN A 276 -11.02 5.44 -15.32
N GLY A 277 -12.25 5.91 -15.07
CA GLY A 277 -13.17 6.39 -16.08
C GLY A 277 -12.97 7.86 -16.46
N LYS A 278 -13.68 8.32 -17.50
CA LYS A 278 -13.82 9.74 -17.84
C LYS A 278 -14.62 10.49 -16.77
N ASP A 279 -15.47 9.78 -16.08
CA ASP A 279 -16.20 10.18 -14.89
C ASP A 279 -16.32 8.97 -13.95
N SER A 280 -16.90 9.16 -12.78
CA SER A 280 -16.98 8.13 -11.74
C SER A 280 -17.76 6.87 -12.16
N LEU A 281 -18.70 6.98 -13.10
CA LEU A 281 -19.56 5.88 -13.55
C LEU A 281 -19.13 5.28 -14.89
N HIS A 282 -18.27 5.96 -15.65
CA HIS A 282 -17.82 5.46 -16.93
C HIS A 282 -17.14 4.10 -16.78
N ARG A 283 -17.72 3.05 -17.41
CA ARG A 283 -17.26 1.65 -17.32
C ARG A 283 -17.15 1.11 -15.89
N ILE A 284 -17.93 1.63 -14.94
CA ILE A 284 -17.78 1.26 -13.52
C ILE A 284 -18.00 -0.24 -13.28
N ARG A 285 -18.82 -0.91 -14.09
CA ARG A 285 -19.02 -2.36 -14.01
C ARG A 285 -17.71 -3.12 -14.29
N GLU A 286 -17.09 -2.86 -15.44
CA GLU A 286 -15.84 -3.50 -15.86
C GLU A 286 -14.70 -3.16 -14.90
N ARG A 287 -14.62 -1.92 -14.47
CA ARG A 287 -13.65 -1.43 -13.49
C ARG A 287 -13.78 -2.14 -12.14
N ALA A 288 -14.99 -2.28 -11.62
CA ALA A 288 -15.23 -3.00 -10.36
C ALA A 288 -14.92 -4.50 -10.49
N LEU A 289 -15.30 -5.13 -11.62
CA LEU A 289 -15.02 -6.54 -11.86
C LEU A 289 -13.53 -6.82 -12.02
N SER A 290 -12.77 -5.97 -12.71
CA SER A 290 -11.32 -6.15 -12.84
C SER A 290 -10.60 -6.03 -11.50
N GLN A 291 -11.01 -5.10 -10.61
CA GLN A 291 -10.48 -4.98 -9.25
C GLN A 291 -10.87 -6.19 -8.38
N TYR A 292 -12.11 -6.67 -8.50
CA TYR A 292 -12.56 -7.90 -7.82
C TYR A 292 -11.72 -9.11 -8.22
N GLU A 293 -11.54 -9.37 -9.51
CA GLU A 293 -10.75 -10.50 -10.01
C GLU A 293 -9.29 -10.38 -9.58
N THR A 294 -8.73 -9.15 -9.54
CA THR A 294 -7.38 -8.91 -9.05
C THR A 294 -7.26 -9.23 -7.56
N ALA A 295 -8.17 -8.72 -6.73
CA ALA A 295 -8.18 -8.96 -5.29
C ALA A 295 -8.35 -10.46 -4.96
N LYS A 296 -9.24 -11.15 -5.68
CA LYS A 296 -9.44 -12.60 -5.59
C LYS A 296 -8.17 -13.36 -5.95
N ALA A 297 -7.50 -12.99 -7.06
CA ALA A 297 -6.25 -13.62 -7.48
C ALA A 297 -5.14 -13.50 -6.43
N PHE A 298 -5.03 -12.36 -5.72
CA PHE A 298 -4.09 -12.22 -4.61
C PHE A 298 -4.43 -13.13 -3.44
N CYS A 299 -5.71 -13.29 -3.11
CA CYS A 299 -6.15 -14.20 -2.05
C CYS A 299 -5.84 -15.66 -2.40
N GLU A 300 -6.19 -16.09 -3.61
CA GLU A 300 -5.90 -17.44 -4.14
C GLU A 300 -4.39 -17.70 -4.19
N PHE A 301 -3.61 -16.77 -4.78
CA PHE A 301 -2.14 -16.89 -4.82
C PHE A 301 -1.54 -17.10 -3.43
N THR A 302 -1.99 -16.30 -2.46
CA THR A 302 -1.46 -16.37 -1.10
C THR A 302 -1.79 -17.70 -0.43
N ALA A 303 -3.03 -18.19 -0.61
CA ALA A 303 -3.45 -19.48 -0.08
C ALA A 303 -2.69 -20.65 -0.72
N ASP A 304 -2.56 -20.66 -2.05
CA ASP A 304 -1.89 -21.71 -2.83
C ASP A 304 -0.38 -21.79 -2.53
N ASN A 305 0.24 -20.64 -2.18
CA ASN A 305 1.69 -20.55 -1.97
C ASN A 305 2.08 -20.24 -0.51
N LEU A 306 1.17 -20.47 0.45
CA LEU A 306 1.32 -20.03 1.83
C LEU A 306 2.66 -20.41 2.48
N THR A 307 3.07 -21.68 2.36
CA THR A 307 4.31 -22.18 2.98
C THR A 307 5.55 -21.44 2.46
N GLU A 308 5.60 -21.19 1.15
CA GLU A 308 6.70 -20.47 0.52
C GLU A 308 6.71 -18.99 0.92
N VAL A 309 5.54 -18.34 0.90
CA VAL A 309 5.37 -16.93 1.29
C VAL A 309 5.74 -16.71 2.76
N LYS A 310 5.23 -17.54 3.69
CA LYS A 310 5.59 -17.45 5.12
C LYS A 310 7.11 -17.57 5.33
N ARG A 311 7.74 -18.56 4.71
CA ARG A 311 9.19 -18.77 4.81
C ARG A 311 9.97 -17.58 4.26
N LEU A 312 9.59 -17.08 3.09
CA LEU A 312 10.22 -15.95 2.43
C LEU A 312 10.17 -14.69 3.32
N VAL A 313 8.97 -14.31 3.78
CA VAL A 313 8.75 -13.14 4.62
C VAL A 313 9.50 -13.27 5.95
N SER A 314 9.37 -14.41 6.64
CA SER A 314 10.04 -14.64 7.92
C SER A 314 11.57 -14.55 7.81
N ASN A 315 12.16 -15.15 6.78
CA ASN A 315 13.61 -15.09 6.56
C ASN A 315 14.07 -13.66 6.27
N ALA A 316 13.35 -12.93 5.40
CA ALA A 316 13.70 -11.56 5.05
C ALA A 316 13.53 -10.60 6.25
N GLN A 317 12.50 -10.79 7.08
CA GLN A 317 12.30 -10.02 8.31
C GLN A 317 13.36 -10.33 9.38
N SER A 318 13.76 -11.59 9.53
CA SER A 318 14.83 -11.97 10.44
C SER A 318 16.16 -11.31 10.07
N ALA A 319 16.45 -11.21 8.77
CA ALA A 319 17.67 -10.54 8.30
C ALA A 319 17.72 -9.04 8.67
N LEU A 320 16.57 -8.35 8.79
CA LEU A 320 16.52 -6.96 9.28
C LEU A 320 16.98 -6.82 10.74
N LEU A 321 16.84 -7.87 11.53
CA LEU A 321 17.18 -7.88 12.96
C LEU A 321 18.64 -8.28 13.22
N ASP A 322 19.25 -9.07 12.33
CA ASP A 322 20.54 -9.74 12.61
C ASP A 322 21.78 -8.94 12.23
N THR A 323 21.67 -7.88 11.47
CA THR A 323 22.83 -7.26 10.84
C THR A 323 23.37 -6.04 11.58
N LEU A 324 24.60 -6.17 12.04
CA LEU A 324 25.47 -5.06 12.39
C LEU A 324 26.08 -4.48 11.09
N ARG A 325 26.00 -3.16 10.88
CA ARG A 325 26.63 -2.40 9.75
C ARG A 325 26.04 -2.67 8.35
N GLN A 326 24.73 -2.76 8.21
CA GLN A 326 24.12 -2.62 6.89
C GLN A 326 23.97 -1.16 6.50
N LYS A 327 24.21 -0.88 5.23
CA LYS A 327 23.87 0.41 4.63
C LYS A 327 22.38 0.54 4.42
N THR A 328 21.89 1.75 4.44
CA THR A 328 20.53 2.12 4.05
C THR A 328 20.61 3.16 2.96
N THR A 329 19.97 2.89 1.84
CA THR A 329 19.76 3.85 0.76
C THR A 329 18.76 4.89 1.24
N ILE A 330 19.18 6.15 1.28
CA ILE A 330 18.31 7.28 1.67
C ILE A 330 17.96 8.19 0.48
N ARG A 331 18.64 8.01 -0.66
CA ARG A 331 18.30 8.61 -1.96
C ARG A 331 18.57 7.62 -3.08
N GLN A 332 17.68 7.56 -4.02
CA GLN A 332 17.74 6.72 -5.23
C GLN A 332 17.13 7.47 -6.41
N ASP A 333 17.35 6.96 -7.61
CA ASP A 333 16.66 7.43 -8.82
C ASP A 333 16.52 6.28 -9.83
N HIS A 334 15.68 6.50 -10.82
CA HIS A 334 15.50 5.63 -11.96
C HIS A 334 16.52 5.96 -13.06
N PHE A 335 17.11 4.91 -13.62
CA PHE A 335 18.07 4.97 -14.72
C PHE A 335 17.52 4.24 -15.92
N ASN A 336 18.01 4.63 -17.10
CA ASN A 336 17.65 3.96 -18.33
C ASN A 336 18.05 2.49 -18.27
N SER A 337 17.08 1.63 -18.55
CA SER A 337 17.30 0.18 -18.68
C SER A 337 17.93 -0.13 -20.05
N GLU A 338 18.74 -1.17 -20.11
CA GLU A 338 19.27 -1.67 -21.39
C GLU A 338 18.18 -2.35 -22.24
N ASP A 339 17.12 -2.79 -21.60
CA ASP A 339 16.00 -3.48 -22.24
C ASP A 339 15.04 -2.52 -22.92
N THR A 340 14.52 -2.92 -24.06
CA THR A 340 13.44 -2.22 -24.77
C THR A 340 12.09 -2.63 -24.18
N LEU A 341 11.33 -1.67 -23.68
CA LEU A 341 9.97 -1.92 -23.20
C LEU A 341 9.00 -2.00 -24.40
N CYS A 342 8.35 -3.15 -24.58
CA CYS A 342 7.20 -3.27 -25.49
C CYS A 342 5.97 -2.70 -24.79
N TYR A 343 5.52 -1.50 -25.19
CA TYR A 343 4.48 -0.76 -24.48
C TYR A 343 3.20 -0.68 -25.32
N PRO A 344 2.18 -1.47 -25.01
CA PRO A 344 0.92 -1.45 -25.72
C PRO A 344 0.14 -0.17 -25.40
N LEU A 345 -0.32 0.52 -26.43
CA LEU A 345 -1.14 1.71 -26.33
C LEU A 345 -2.32 1.61 -27.32
N LYS A 346 -3.40 2.31 -27.04
CA LYS A 346 -4.55 2.42 -27.92
C LYS A 346 -4.54 3.77 -28.63
N ASN A 347 -4.66 3.77 -29.97
CA ASN A 347 -4.84 4.99 -30.74
C ASN A 347 -6.19 5.64 -30.38
N VAL A 348 -6.17 6.92 -30.02
CA VAL A 348 -7.37 7.63 -29.54
C VAL A 348 -8.38 7.88 -30.65
N ALA A 349 -7.90 8.10 -31.90
CA ALA A 349 -8.75 8.42 -33.04
C ALA A 349 -9.36 7.16 -33.71
N THR A 350 -8.58 6.09 -33.89
CA THR A 350 -9.03 4.87 -34.58
C THR A 350 -9.50 3.78 -33.61
N GLY A 351 -9.07 3.81 -32.35
CA GLY A 351 -9.33 2.74 -31.38
C GLY A 351 -8.46 1.49 -31.58
N GLU A 352 -7.48 1.52 -32.48
CA GLU A 352 -6.60 0.39 -32.79
C GLU A 352 -5.50 0.24 -31.73
N ASP A 353 -5.13 -1.00 -31.44
CA ASP A 353 -4.03 -1.33 -30.57
C ASP A 353 -2.69 -1.18 -31.32
N THR A 354 -1.73 -0.56 -30.67
CA THR A 354 -0.38 -0.31 -31.21
C THR A 354 0.66 -0.63 -30.14
N VAL A 355 1.71 -1.34 -30.50
CA VAL A 355 2.84 -1.62 -29.58
C VAL A 355 4.00 -0.69 -29.93
N PHE A 356 4.40 0.12 -28.94
CA PHE A 356 5.59 0.97 -29.03
C PHE A 356 6.81 0.26 -28.45
N HIS A 357 7.95 0.38 -29.11
CA HIS A 357 9.24 -0.11 -28.63
C HIS A 357 9.99 1.05 -27.98
N VAL A 358 9.90 1.16 -26.66
CA VAL A 358 10.48 2.26 -25.88
C VAL A 358 11.88 1.88 -25.42
N THR A 359 12.89 2.51 -26.04
CA THR A 359 14.33 2.27 -25.74
C THR A 359 14.87 3.15 -24.62
N ASN A 360 14.14 4.20 -24.23
CA ASN A 360 14.50 5.10 -23.14
C ASN A 360 13.57 4.88 -21.92
N TYR A 361 13.34 3.62 -21.59
CA TYR A 361 12.59 3.23 -20.41
C TYR A 361 13.48 3.23 -19.15
N PHE A 362 13.04 3.94 -18.10
CA PHE A 362 13.77 4.06 -16.86
C PHE A 362 13.32 2.96 -15.87
N GLY A 363 13.73 1.74 -16.18
CA GLY A 363 13.37 0.53 -15.42
C GLY A 363 14.33 0.16 -14.29
N ASP A 364 15.58 0.69 -14.33
CA ASP A 364 16.59 0.40 -13.33
C ASP A 364 16.56 1.39 -12.18
N ILE A 365 16.54 0.92 -10.95
CA ILE A 365 16.60 1.76 -9.76
C ILE A 365 17.95 1.57 -9.09
N ARG A 366 18.67 2.69 -8.85
CA ARG A 366 20.00 2.66 -8.26
C ARG A 366 20.11 3.62 -7.08
N PRO A 367 20.87 3.24 -6.03
CA PRO A 367 21.22 4.15 -4.93
C PRO A 367 22.02 5.35 -5.43
N LEU A 368 21.68 6.54 -4.94
CA LEU A 368 22.46 7.77 -5.10
C LEU A 368 23.20 8.15 -3.82
N LEU A 369 22.58 7.87 -2.66
CA LEU A 369 23.18 8.12 -1.36
C LEU A 369 22.78 7.02 -0.39
N GLU A 370 23.80 6.43 0.24
CA GLU A 370 23.67 5.43 1.29
C GLU A 370 24.34 5.90 2.57
N VAL A 371 23.78 5.51 3.70
CA VAL A 371 24.36 5.75 5.03
C VAL A 371 24.57 4.43 5.75
N GLU A 372 25.66 4.34 6.51
CA GLU A 372 25.86 3.22 7.44
C GLU A 372 24.82 3.34 8.57
N ALA A 373 24.27 2.20 8.99
CA ALA A 373 23.31 2.19 10.06
C ALA A 373 23.97 2.55 11.39
N PRO A 374 23.50 3.58 12.10
CA PRO A 374 23.97 3.89 13.43
C PRO A 374 23.45 2.85 14.45
N LYS A 375 23.90 2.94 15.68
CA LYS A 375 23.31 2.21 16.82
C LYS A 375 21.83 2.61 17.01
N GLY A 376 21.53 3.90 16.82
CA GLY A 376 20.20 4.47 16.95
C GLY A 376 20.18 5.98 16.85
N TYR A 377 19.04 6.54 17.19
CA TYR A 377 18.80 7.99 17.18
C TYR A 377 18.26 8.47 18.53
N LEU A 378 18.63 9.70 18.92
CA LEU A 378 18.07 10.39 20.08
C LEU A 378 17.03 11.40 19.61
N VAL A 379 15.81 11.21 20.06
CA VAL A 379 14.65 12.03 19.71
C VAL A 379 14.27 12.86 20.95
N PRO A 380 14.21 14.20 20.86
CA PRO A 380 13.86 15.04 22.00
C PRO A 380 12.44 14.75 22.53
N LYS A 381 12.31 14.44 23.81
CA LYS A 381 11.01 14.16 24.45
C LYS A 381 10.04 15.33 24.41
N ARG A 382 10.57 16.57 24.40
CA ARG A 382 9.76 17.79 24.34
C ARG A 382 9.20 18.11 22.94
N ASP A 383 9.70 17.45 21.91
CA ASP A 383 9.25 17.66 20.54
C ASP A 383 8.04 16.76 20.24
N THR A 384 6.85 17.35 20.36
CA THR A 384 5.58 16.61 20.25
C THR A 384 5.36 16.04 18.85
N LEU A 385 5.87 16.71 17.79
CA LEU A 385 5.76 16.22 16.41
C LEU A 385 6.62 14.96 16.20
N LEU A 386 7.85 14.98 16.67
CA LEU A 386 8.73 13.82 16.60
C LEU A 386 8.24 12.66 17.47
N VAL A 387 7.69 12.95 18.65
CA VAL A 387 7.11 11.93 19.52
C VAL A 387 5.85 11.31 18.89
N ALA A 388 5.02 12.10 18.22
CA ALA A 388 3.88 11.60 17.46
C ALA A 388 4.34 10.70 16.30
N LEU A 389 5.37 11.11 15.57
CA LEU A 389 5.99 10.30 14.50
C LEU A 389 6.44 8.92 15.02
N LEU A 390 7.09 8.86 16.20
CA LEU A 390 7.50 7.59 16.81
C LEU A 390 6.31 6.68 17.07
N LYS A 391 5.26 7.24 17.64
CA LYS A 391 4.03 6.49 17.99
C LYS A 391 3.30 5.98 16.75
N HIS A 392 3.03 6.86 15.78
CA HIS A 392 2.26 6.48 14.58
C HIS A 392 3.00 5.49 13.67
N ASN A 393 4.35 5.52 13.68
CA ASN A 393 5.14 4.52 12.97
C ASN A 393 5.38 3.25 13.79
N HIS A 394 4.92 3.15 15.03
CA HIS A 394 5.22 2.06 15.95
C HIS A 394 6.73 1.77 16.04
N PHE A 395 7.57 2.81 15.97
CA PHE A 395 9.00 2.67 16.17
C PHE A 395 9.27 2.24 17.61
N LYS A 396 10.12 1.24 17.80
CA LYS A 396 10.57 0.86 19.15
C LYS A 396 11.45 1.97 19.70
N TYR A 397 11.16 2.42 20.91
CA TYR A 397 11.97 3.42 21.61
C TYR A 397 11.93 3.19 23.13
N SER A 398 12.93 3.73 23.84
CA SER A 398 13.06 3.70 25.28
C SER A 398 13.65 5.00 25.81
N SER A 399 13.66 5.21 27.13
CA SER A 399 14.47 6.28 27.72
C SER A 399 15.95 6.03 27.41
N TYR A 400 16.68 7.07 27.00
CA TYR A 400 18.10 6.95 26.70
C TYR A 400 18.91 6.75 27.99
N LYS A 401 19.80 5.75 27.94
CA LYS A 401 20.83 5.51 28.97
C LYS A 401 22.18 5.57 28.26
N ARG A 402 22.98 6.57 28.59
CA ARG A 402 24.28 6.80 27.95
C ARG A 402 25.26 5.67 28.27
N ASP A 403 25.78 5.01 27.23
CA ASP A 403 26.97 4.16 27.32
C ASP A 403 28.23 5.04 27.12
N LYS A 404 29.31 4.75 27.84
CA LYS A 404 30.58 5.49 27.71
C LYS A 404 31.20 5.40 26.32
N ARG A 405 30.79 4.37 25.54
CA ARG A 405 31.27 4.13 24.18
C ARG A 405 30.41 4.85 23.12
N ASP A 406 29.28 5.42 23.52
CA ASP A 406 28.39 6.09 22.57
C ASP A 406 29.01 7.38 22.06
N LEU A 407 29.25 7.45 20.75
CA LEU A 407 29.60 8.67 20.05
C LEU A 407 28.31 9.33 19.56
N ILE A 408 27.99 10.51 20.11
CA ILE A 408 26.75 11.22 19.79
C ILE A 408 27.04 12.35 18.83
N LEU A 409 26.43 12.30 17.64
CA LEU A 409 26.62 13.26 16.57
C LEU A 409 25.35 14.08 16.35
N GLY A 410 25.49 15.39 16.38
CA GLY A 410 24.50 16.35 15.91
C GLY A 410 24.80 16.74 14.46
N ARG A 411 23.75 16.89 13.64
CA ARG A 411 23.85 17.31 12.23
C ARG A 411 23.54 18.81 12.14
N GLN A 412 24.55 19.66 11.98
CA GLN A 412 24.36 21.10 11.76
C GLN A 412 24.11 21.34 10.27
N ILE A 413 23.01 22.01 9.95
CA ILE A 413 22.63 22.37 8.59
C ILE A 413 23.37 23.64 8.23
N LEU A 414 24.28 23.55 7.25
CA LEU A 414 25.05 24.70 6.74
C LEU A 414 24.29 25.44 5.66
N GLU A 415 23.63 24.69 4.77
CA GLU A 415 22.87 25.18 3.64
C GLU A 415 21.81 24.14 3.25
N VAL A 416 20.77 24.55 2.53
CA VAL A 416 19.74 23.64 2.02
C VAL A 416 19.53 23.92 0.55
N ASP A 417 19.97 23.00 -0.29
CA ASP A 417 19.69 22.98 -1.71
C ASP A 417 18.42 22.19 -2.00
N ARG A 418 17.90 22.32 -3.23
CA ARG A 418 16.83 21.47 -3.74
C ARG A 418 17.35 20.66 -4.91
N VAL A 419 17.18 19.35 -4.82
CA VAL A 419 17.52 18.41 -5.89
C VAL A 419 16.27 17.68 -6.35
N GLU A 420 16.24 17.34 -7.62
CA GLU A 420 15.15 16.56 -8.22
C GLU A 420 15.58 15.12 -8.38
N ASN A 421 14.78 14.22 -7.80
CA ASN A 421 14.89 12.79 -7.98
C ASN A 421 13.48 12.23 -8.23
N GLU A 422 13.34 11.28 -9.12
CA GLU A 422 12.04 10.69 -9.52
C GLU A 422 10.99 11.73 -9.96
N GLY A 423 11.44 12.91 -10.50
CA GLY A 423 10.54 14.01 -10.82
C GLY A 423 10.06 14.83 -9.63
N ILE A 424 10.57 14.56 -8.41
CA ILE A 424 10.19 15.24 -7.19
C ILE A 424 11.34 16.10 -6.68
N LYS A 425 11.05 17.38 -6.39
CA LYS A 425 12.02 18.30 -5.77
C LYS A 425 12.03 18.12 -4.26
N THR A 426 13.17 17.70 -3.74
CA THR A 426 13.38 17.43 -2.32
C THR A 426 14.50 18.26 -1.74
N ASN A 427 14.47 18.54 -0.44
CA ASN A 427 15.55 19.23 0.26
C ASN A 427 16.81 18.35 0.30
N TYR A 428 17.97 18.98 0.07
CA TYR A 428 19.29 18.36 0.19
C TYR A 428 20.20 19.26 1.02
N PRO A 429 20.27 19.07 2.35
CA PRO A 429 21.09 19.90 3.22
C PRO A 429 22.56 19.55 3.09
N LEU A 430 23.41 20.58 3.05
CA LEU A 430 24.82 20.45 3.35
C LEU A 430 24.96 20.36 4.88
N LEU A 431 25.62 19.31 5.36
CA LEU A 431 25.70 18.98 6.77
C LEU A 431 27.12 19.08 7.30
N MET A 432 27.24 19.45 8.56
CA MET A 432 28.48 19.35 9.36
C MET A 432 28.20 18.54 10.61
N ASP A 433 28.99 17.52 10.85
CA ASP A 433 28.90 16.71 12.05
C ASP A 433 29.48 17.47 13.23
N LYS A 434 28.75 17.45 14.34
CA LYS A 434 29.12 18.08 15.59
C LYS A 434 29.05 17.06 16.72
N LEU A 435 30.17 16.86 17.40
CA LEU A 435 30.21 15.99 18.57
C LEU A 435 29.41 16.61 19.73
N MET A 436 28.50 15.86 20.30
CA MET A 436 27.57 16.27 21.34
C MET A 436 27.97 15.63 22.69
N ASN A 437 28.92 16.25 23.41
CA ASN A 437 29.42 15.72 24.69
C ASN A 437 28.50 16.00 25.87
N ASP A 438 27.87 17.19 25.87
CA ASP A 438 27.10 17.72 27.01
C ASP A 438 25.59 17.66 26.72
N ILE A 439 25.05 16.46 26.57
CA ILE A 439 23.61 16.26 26.50
C ILE A 439 23.11 15.67 27.83
N ASN A 440 21.92 16.09 28.25
CA ASN A 440 21.20 15.40 29.32
C ASN A 440 20.44 14.18 28.76
N PRO A 441 20.83 12.94 29.10
CA PRO A 441 20.19 11.74 28.59
C PRO A 441 18.68 11.67 28.87
N GLU A 442 18.21 12.27 29.95
CA GLU A 442 16.81 12.26 30.34
C GLU A 442 15.90 13.04 29.38
N ASP A 443 16.47 13.97 28.59
CA ASP A 443 15.71 14.77 27.61
C ASP A 443 15.37 14.02 26.33
N TYR A 444 15.87 12.78 26.16
CA TYR A 444 15.76 12.05 24.90
C TYR A 444 15.13 10.67 25.05
N PHE A 445 14.40 10.28 24.03
CA PHE A 445 14.14 8.88 23.73
C PHE A 445 15.25 8.33 22.83
N PHE A 446 15.64 7.09 23.07
CA PHE A 446 16.53 6.33 22.19
C PHE A 446 15.70 5.44 21.28
N VAL A 447 15.88 5.56 19.98
CA VAL A 447 15.24 4.77 18.93
C VAL A 447 16.33 3.88 18.32
N PRO A 448 16.39 2.59 18.71
CA PRO A 448 17.37 1.65 18.15
C PRO A 448 17.05 1.35 16.69
N VAL A 449 18.06 1.26 15.83
CA VAL A 449 17.82 0.81 14.43
C VAL A 449 17.62 -0.70 14.33
N ARG A 450 17.97 -1.48 15.35
CA ARG A 450 17.74 -2.93 15.39
C ARG A 450 16.25 -3.25 15.66
N GLN A 451 15.43 -3.08 14.63
CA GLN A 451 14.00 -3.37 14.64
C GLN A 451 13.51 -3.66 13.21
N LEU A 452 12.33 -4.25 13.03
CA LEU A 452 11.76 -4.55 11.70
C LEU A 452 11.64 -3.29 10.82
N ARG A 453 11.43 -2.13 11.44
CA ARG A 453 11.32 -0.83 10.77
C ARG A 453 12.66 -0.11 10.60
N ARG A 454 13.78 -0.84 10.67
CA ARG A 454 15.15 -0.33 10.59
C ARG A 454 15.34 0.73 9.51
N HIS A 455 15.05 0.38 8.26
CA HIS A 455 15.24 1.28 7.13
C HIS A 455 14.31 2.50 7.21
N LYS A 456 13.07 2.30 7.64
CA LYS A 456 12.11 3.41 7.83
C LYS A 456 12.57 4.40 8.90
N VAL A 457 13.14 3.91 10.01
CA VAL A 457 13.75 4.76 11.06
C VAL A 457 14.90 5.59 10.49
N ILE A 458 15.82 4.96 9.76
CA ILE A 458 16.98 5.65 9.19
C ILE A 458 16.52 6.68 8.16
N ILE A 459 15.66 6.31 7.22
CA ILE A 459 15.12 7.21 6.20
C ILE A 459 14.38 8.38 6.85
N ALA A 460 13.60 8.14 7.92
CA ALA A 460 12.88 9.21 8.62
C ALA A 460 13.82 10.25 9.23
N PHE A 461 14.95 9.82 9.83
CA PHE A 461 15.79 10.67 10.66
C PHE A 461 17.09 11.14 10.03
N GLU A 462 17.49 10.66 8.86
CA GLU A 462 18.62 11.22 8.12
C GLU A 462 18.18 12.49 7.38
N PRO A 463 18.77 13.66 7.65
CA PRO A 463 18.31 14.94 7.08
C PRO A 463 18.41 15.00 5.56
N GLN A 464 19.33 14.26 4.95
CA GLN A 464 19.54 14.18 3.50
C GLN A 464 18.61 13.18 2.81
N SER A 465 17.75 12.50 3.57
CA SER A 465 16.84 11.51 3.00
C SER A 465 15.83 12.15 2.05
N MET A 466 15.56 11.49 0.93
CA MET A 466 14.62 11.93 -0.11
C MET A 466 13.19 12.06 0.46
N PHE A 467 12.76 11.08 1.24
CA PHE A 467 11.42 11.00 1.85
C PHE A 467 11.47 10.92 3.38
N GLY A 468 12.51 11.49 4.01
CA GLY A 468 12.57 11.65 5.46
C GLY A 468 11.71 12.82 5.95
N ILE A 469 11.75 13.10 7.25
CA ILE A 469 10.97 14.22 7.83
C ILE A 469 11.31 15.59 7.20
N GLY A 470 12.53 15.77 6.70
CA GLY A 470 12.94 16.99 6.00
C GLY A 470 12.22 17.26 4.66
N PHE A 471 11.48 16.28 4.14
CA PHE A 471 10.66 16.43 2.93
C PHE A 471 9.34 17.16 3.20
N TYR A 472 8.77 17.02 4.40
CA TYR A 472 7.42 17.51 4.70
C TYR A 472 7.42 18.93 5.26
N ASP A 473 6.50 19.75 4.81
CA ASP A 473 6.33 21.14 5.28
C ASP A 473 6.11 21.23 6.79
N LEU A 474 5.44 20.23 7.37
CA LEU A 474 5.24 20.09 8.82
C LEU A 474 6.53 20.19 9.62
N PHE A 475 7.64 19.71 9.07
CA PHE A 475 8.97 19.71 9.70
C PHE A 475 9.94 20.74 9.07
N SER A 476 9.46 21.66 8.23
CA SER A 476 10.29 22.65 7.54
C SER A 476 11.12 23.52 8.49
N GLY A 477 10.63 23.71 9.72
CA GLY A 477 11.36 24.40 10.79
C GLY A 477 12.68 23.76 11.19
N TYR A 478 12.86 22.45 10.93
CA TYR A 478 14.10 21.72 11.25
C TYR A 478 15.18 21.89 10.17
N MET A 479 14.78 22.23 8.94
CA MET A 479 15.64 22.31 7.75
C MET A 479 16.14 23.75 7.50
N LYS A 480 16.49 24.49 8.55
CA LYS A 480 16.95 25.89 8.43
C LYS A 480 18.48 25.99 8.51
N LYS A 481 19.06 26.86 7.67
CA LYS A 481 20.48 27.19 7.68
C LYS A 481 20.96 27.56 9.09
N ASN A 482 22.17 27.11 9.47
CA ASN A 482 22.82 27.29 10.76
C ASN A 482 22.07 26.69 11.96
N ARG A 483 21.09 25.81 11.71
CA ARG A 483 20.35 25.11 12.76
C ARG A 483 20.92 23.71 12.97
N LEU A 484 20.94 23.26 14.21
CA LEU A 484 21.16 21.86 14.54
C LEU A 484 19.87 21.09 14.25
N PHE A 485 19.97 20.03 13.47
CA PHE A 485 18.83 19.11 13.25
C PHE A 485 18.44 18.47 14.59
N PRO A 486 17.15 18.40 14.94
CA PRO A 486 16.72 18.06 16.30
C PRO A 486 17.02 16.62 16.71
N VAL A 487 17.15 15.69 15.75
CA VAL A 487 17.46 14.29 16.03
C VAL A 487 18.97 14.08 15.99
N LEU A 488 19.51 13.47 17.06
CA LEU A 488 20.94 13.17 17.16
C LEU A 488 21.19 11.72 16.80
N ARG A 489 22.34 11.45 16.21
CA ARG A 489 22.78 10.13 15.79
C ARG A 489 23.69 9.51 16.85
N VAL A 490 23.51 8.24 17.19
CA VAL A 490 24.34 7.48 18.14
C VAL A 490 25.09 6.41 17.37
N GLU A 491 26.44 6.50 17.38
CA GLU A 491 27.34 5.52 16.78
C GLU A 491 27.80 4.45 17.78
#